data_3b38d2cb5969f1b5b322ccdefbb96c07
#
_entry.id   3b38d2cb5969f1b5b322ccdefbb96c07
#
_cell.length_a   1.000
_cell.length_b   1.000
_cell.length_c   1.000
_cell.angle_alpha   90.00
_cell.angle_beta   90.00
_cell.angle_gamma   90.00
#
_symmetry.space_group_name_H-M   'P 1'
#
loop_
_entity.id
_entity.type
_entity.pdbx_description
1 polymer ?
#
loop_
_entity_poly.entity_id
_entity_poly.type
_entity_poly.pdbx_seq_one_letter_code
_entity_poly.pdbx_strand_id
1 'polypeptide(L)'
;MKHSEGLENLAAGLRRAHADNCTLVVGLTGSVACGKSTLAAALCEVLAAHHSVENVSTDGFLCPNADLEARGLMMRKGFPESYDNDAMRAAIARVRVLPTVFPVHSHEIYDIDPALARTISPPDILVLEGLGFEPPSGKERRAGEPDILIYLDAETAHIETWFLDRFMRFWHAAADDPTSFYQRFRGMTEDKARAFARTEVWQKINLPNLENHILPLREHADIVLRKDAEHRLVA
;
A
#
# COMPACT_ATOMS: atom_id res chain seq x y z
N MET A 1 17.53 -16.48 8.05
CA MET A 1 17.16 -17.71 7.34
C MET A 1 15.65 -17.85 7.11
N LYS A 2 14.78 -17.87 8.13
CA LYS A 2 13.32 -18.04 7.93
C LYS A 2 12.61 -16.93 7.11
N HIS A 3 13.12 -15.71 7.11
CA HIS A 3 12.49 -14.60 6.37
C HIS A 3 12.66 -14.74 4.85
N SER A 4 13.84 -15.16 4.39
CA SER A 4 14.10 -15.44 2.97
C SER A 4 13.32 -16.65 2.46
N GLU A 5 13.16 -17.69 3.29
CA GLU A 5 12.41 -18.90 2.92
C GLU A 5 10.91 -18.63 2.71
N GLY A 6 10.29 -17.80 3.57
CA GLY A 6 8.89 -17.39 3.40
C GLY A 6 8.66 -16.57 2.13
N LEU A 7 9.58 -15.66 1.81
CA LEU A 7 9.52 -14.85 0.59
C LEU A 7 9.71 -15.70 -0.68
N GLU A 8 10.67 -16.63 -0.66
CA GLU A 8 10.90 -17.56 -1.78
C GLU A 8 9.69 -18.49 -2.01
N ASN A 9 9.09 -18.99 -0.97
CA ASN A 9 7.88 -19.83 -1.05
C ASN A 9 6.70 -19.03 -1.65
N LEU A 10 6.52 -17.78 -1.23
CA LEU A 10 5.52 -16.89 -1.81
C LEU A 10 5.79 -16.65 -3.29
N ALA A 11 7.01 -16.25 -3.66
CA ALA A 11 7.41 -16.04 -5.05
C ALA A 11 7.22 -17.30 -5.90
N ALA A 12 7.57 -18.48 -5.39
CA ALA A 12 7.33 -19.74 -6.08
C ALA A 12 5.83 -20.04 -6.28
N GLY A 13 4.99 -19.67 -5.31
CA GLY A 13 3.53 -19.75 -5.44
C GLY A 13 3.00 -18.86 -6.56
N LEU A 14 3.44 -17.61 -6.61
CA LEU A 14 3.03 -16.65 -7.63
C LEU A 14 3.53 -17.05 -9.04
N ARG A 15 4.76 -17.54 -9.16
CA ARG A 15 5.26 -18.10 -10.44
C ARG A 15 4.39 -19.24 -10.96
N ARG A 16 3.91 -20.12 -10.09
CA ARG A 16 3.00 -21.20 -10.49
C ARG A 16 1.60 -20.72 -10.85
N ALA A 17 1.16 -19.61 -10.27
CA ALA A 17 -0.14 -19.02 -10.58
C ALA A 17 -0.13 -18.20 -11.87
N HIS A 18 1.05 -17.72 -12.31
CA HIS A 18 1.20 -17.00 -13.57
C HIS A 18 0.98 -17.98 -14.75
N ALA A 19 0.14 -17.56 -15.69
CA ALA A 19 -0.08 -18.26 -16.96
C ALA A 19 0.61 -17.51 -18.10
N ASP A 20 1.19 -18.23 -19.03
CA ASP A 20 1.86 -17.65 -20.18
C ASP A 20 0.96 -16.68 -20.95
N ASN A 21 1.53 -15.56 -21.36
CA ASN A 21 0.87 -14.47 -22.08
C ASN A 21 -0.30 -13.76 -21.36
N CYS A 22 -0.34 -13.89 -20.03
CA CYS A 22 -1.33 -13.19 -19.21
C CYS A 22 -0.62 -12.40 -18.10
N THR A 23 -0.99 -11.16 -17.86
CA THR A 23 -0.52 -10.41 -16.69
C THR A 23 -1.19 -10.95 -15.42
N LEU A 24 -0.41 -11.47 -14.49
CA LEU A 24 -0.87 -11.80 -13.14
C LEU A 24 -0.85 -10.50 -12.29
N VAL A 25 -2.01 -10.07 -11.80
CA VAL A 25 -2.10 -8.91 -10.91
C VAL A 25 -2.20 -9.39 -9.47
N VAL A 26 -1.20 -9.02 -8.68
CA VAL A 26 -1.10 -9.35 -7.25
C VAL A 26 -1.38 -8.10 -6.43
N GLY A 27 -2.48 -8.08 -5.70
CA GLY A 27 -2.78 -7.05 -4.70
C GLY A 27 -2.08 -7.36 -3.38
N LEU A 28 -1.40 -6.39 -2.80
CA LEU A 28 -0.79 -6.50 -1.48
C LEU A 28 -1.34 -5.41 -0.56
N THR A 29 -2.18 -5.80 0.39
CA THR A 29 -2.82 -4.89 1.35
C THR A 29 -2.43 -5.21 2.79
N GLY A 30 -2.89 -4.40 3.72
CA GLY A 30 -2.61 -4.47 5.15
C GLY A 30 -2.50 -3.07 5.74
N SER A 31 -2.33 -2.94 7.05
CA SER A 31 -2.33 -1.65 7.74
C SER A 31 -1.21 -0.71 7.28
N VAL A 32 -1.38 0.58 7.59
CA VAL A 32 -0.28 1.55 7.52
C VAL A 32 0.92 1.05 8.35
N ALA A 33 2.14 1.37 7.92
CA ALA A 33 3.39 1.00 8.59
C ALA A 33 3.68 -0.51 8.75
N CYS A 34 2.82 -1.43 8.29
CA CYS A 34 3.10 -2.88 8.38
C CYS A 34 4.20 -3.35 7.42
N GLY A 35 4.71 -2.50 6.53
CA GLY A 35 5.83 -2.79 5.63
C GLY A 35 5.43 -3.44 4.31
N LYS A 36 4.27 -3.07 3.75
CA LYS A 36 3.82 -3.52 2.41
C LYS A 36 4.83 -3.19 1.32
N SER A 37 5.24 -1.93 1.22
CA SER A 37 6.18 -1.48 0.18
C SER A 37 7.53 -2.20 0.27
N THR A 38 8.01 -2.50 1.49
CA THR A 38 9.23 -3.29 1.69
C THR A 38 9.05 -4.73 1.19
N LEU A 39 7.91 -5.35 1.50
CA LEU A 39 7.60 -6.70 1.04
C LEU A 39 7.41 -6.73 -0.49
N ALA A 40 6.70 -5.75 -1.05
CA ALA A 40 6.50 -5.62 -2.49
C ALA A 40 7.82 -5.50 -3.24
N ALA A 41 8.73 -4.63 -2.77
CA ALA A 41 10.05 -4.46 -3.38
C ALA A 41 10.87 -5.76 -3.34
N ALA A 42 10.94 -6.43 -2.19
CA ALA A 42 11.66 -7.69 -2.04
C ALA A 42 11.05 -8.81 -2.91
N LEU A 43 9.71 -8.87 -3.00
CA LEU A 43 9.01 -9.83 -3.84
C LEU A 43 9.30 -9.59 -5.32
N CYS A 44 9.27 -8.33 -5.77
CA CYS A 44 9.60 -7.97 -7.15
C CYS A 44 11.05 -8.34 -7.50
N GLU A 45 12.00 -8.11 -6.59
CA GLU A 45 13.40 -8.49 -6.79
C GLU A 45 13.56 -10.00 -7.03
N VAL A 46 12.90 -10.83 -6.22
CA VAL A 46 12.94 -12.30 -6.38
C VAL A 46 12.24 -12.76 -7.66
N LEU A 47 11.11 -12.15 -8.01
CA LEU A 47 10.35 -12.51 -9.21
C LEU A 47 11.02 -12.06 -10.50
N ALA A 48 11.72 -10.93 -10.48
CA ALA A 48 12.40 -10.35 -11.66
C ALA A 48 13.51 -11.23 -12.24
N ALA A 49 13.97 -12.25 -11.50
CA ALA A 49 14.92 -13.24 -12.02
C ALA A 49 14.34 -14.07 -13.20
N HIS A 50 13.02 -14.14 -13.33
CA HIS A 50 12.37 -15.02 -14.30
C HIS A 50 11.20 -14.36 -15.07
N HIS A 51 10.71 -13.20 -14.63
CA HIS A 51 9.53 -12.53 -15.17
C HIS A 51 9.78 -11.03 -15.32
N SER A 52 9.05 -10.40 -16.24
CA SER A 52 8.89 -8.95 -16.22
C SER A 52 7.96 -8.57 -15.08
N VAL A 53 8.44 -7.77 -14.13
CA VAL A 53 7.70 -7.43 -12.91
C VAL A 53 7.64 -5.93 -12.72
N GLU A 54 6.45 -5.43 -12.45
CA GLU A 54 6.23 -4.02 -12.11
C GLU A 54 5.62 -3.90 -10.72
N ASN A 55 6.03 -2.87 -9.99
CA ASN A 55 5.48 -2.50 -8.68
C ASN A 55 4.82 -1.13 -8.76
N VAL A 56 3.58 -1.05 -8.31
CA VAL A 56 2.78 0.18 -8.30
C VAL A 56 2.11 0.36 -6.94
N SER A 57 2.16 1.58 -6.40
CA SER A 57 1.39 1.93 -5.21
C SER A 57 -0.03 2.34 -5.58
N THR A 58 -1.00 1.85 -4.81
CA THR A 58 -2.40 2.29 -4.90
C THR A 58 -2.59 3.75 -4.51
N ASP A 59 -1.65 4.35 -3.78
CA ASP A 59 -1.73 5.75 -3.37
C ASP A 59 -1.76 6.71 -4.58
N GLY A 60 -1.33 6.26 -5.77
CA GLY A 60 -1.52 6.97 -7.02
C GLY A 60 -3.00 7.19 -7.39
N PHE A 61 -3.89 6.37 -6.88
CA PHE A 61 -5.34 6.48 -7.10
C PHE A 61 -6.07 7.23 -6.00
N LEU A 62 -5.37 7.88 -5.07
CA LEU A 62 -5.99 8.84 -4.16
C LEU A 62 -6.57 10.01 -4.95
N CYS A 63 -7.73 10.50 -4.55
CA CYS A 63 -8.25 11.75 -5.07
C CYS A 63 -7.28 12.90 -4.78
N PRO A 64 -7.10 13.85 -5.68
CA PRO A 64 -6.27 15.05 -5.45
C PRO A 64 -6.70 15.79 -4.18
N ASN A 65 -5.75 16.42 -3.50
CA ASN A 65 -6.02 17.15 -2.26
C ASN A 65 -7.13 18.21 -2.43
N ALA A 66 -7.16 18.92 -3.57
CA ALA A 66 -8.19 19.91 -3.86
C ALA A 66 -9.61 19.30 -3.83
N ASP A 67 -9.77 18.08 -4.37
CA ASP A 67 -11.06 17.37 -4.36
C ASP A 67 -11.42 16.88 -2.95
N LEU A 68 -10.41 16.37 -2.21
CA LEU A 68 -10.61 15.94 -0.82
C LEU A 68 -10.98 17.12 0.09
N GLU A 69 -10.36 18.30 -0.12
CA GLU A 69 -10.70 19.54 0.60
C GLU A 69 -12.12 20.00 0.30
N ALA A 70 -12.49 20.06 -0.98
CA ALA A 70 -13.85 20.43 -1.41
C ALA A 70 -14.93 19.51 -0.83
N ARG A 71 -14.60 18.20 -0.63
CA ARG A 71 -15.48 17.18 -0.04
C ARG A 71 -15.37 17.08 1.49
N GLY A 72 -14.47 17.85 2.13
CA GLY A 72 -14.21 17.76 3.58
C GLY A 72 -13.56 16.44 4.02
N LEU A 73 -12.84 15.77 3.11
CA LEU A 73 -12.29 14.43 3.32
C LEU A 73 -10.78 14.40 3.60
N MET A 74 -10.11 15.54 3.78
CA MET A 74 -8.66 15.58 4.03
C MET A 74 -8.23 14.73 5.23
N MET A 75 -9.02 14.71 6.31
CA MET A 75 -8.76 13.88 7.49
C MET A 75 -9.09 12.40 7.28
N ARG A 76 -9.65 12.06 6.13
CA ARG A 76 -10.00 10.69 5.73
C ARG A 76 -9.18 10.22 4.52
N LYS A 77 -8.07 10.92 4.22
CA LYS A 77 -7.12 10.48 3.19
C LYS A 77 -6.55 9.12 3.57
N GLY A 78 -6.66 8.14 2.67
CA GLY A 78 -6.35 6.73 2.93
C GLY A 78 -7.56 5.86 3.31
N PHE A 79 -8.74 6.45 3.51
CA PHE A 79 -10.01 5.71 3.64
C PHE A 79 -10.58 5.37 2.25
N PRO A 80 -11.48 4.38 2.13
CA PRO A 80 -12.01 3.96 0.82
C PRO A 80 -12.58 5.10 -0.02
N GLU A 81 -13.30 6.04 0.58
CA GLU A 81 -13.92 7.18 -0.11
C GLU A 81 -12.93 8.24 -0.61
N SER A 82 -11.65 8.14 -0.24
CA SER A 82 -10.58 9.01 -0.72
C SER A 82 -9.88 8.47 -1.97
N TYR A 83 -10.26 7.29 -2.44
CA TYR A 83 -9.70 6.67 -3.65
C TYR A 83 -10.65 6.81 -4.84
N ASP A 84 -10.07 6.95 -6.04
CA ASP A 84 -10.77 6.73 -7.31
C ASP A 84 -10.68 5.24 -7.66
N ASN A 85 -11.57 4.44 -7.05
CA ASN A 85 -11.61 3.00 -7.24
C ASN A 85 -12.00 2.62 -8.67
N ASP A 86 -12.76 3.45 -9.38
CA ASP A 86 -13.12 3.21 -10.78
C ASP A 86 -11.90 3.36 -11.69
N ALA A 87 -11.09 4.40 -11.49
CA ALA A 87 -9.84 4.58 -12.21
C ALA A 87 -8.85 3.44 -11.91
N MET A 88 -8.74 3.01 -10.64
CA MET A 88 -7.89 1.88 -10.26
C MET A 88 -8.32 0.59 -10.96
N ARG A 89 -9.60 0.25 -10.92
CA ARG A 89 -10.15 -0.93 -11.61
C ARG A 89 -9.94 -0.86 -13.13
N ALA A 90 -10.14 0.30 -13.73
CA ALA A 90 -9.92 0.51 -15.16
C ALA A 90 -8.43 0.31 -15.52
N ALA A 91 -7.51 0.82 -14.71
CA ALA A 91 -6.07 0.65 -14.92
C ALA A 91 -5.64 -0.82 -14.80
N ILE A 92 -6.13 -1.54 -13.79
CA ILE A 92 -5.89 -2.99 -13.62
C ILE A 92 -6.39 -3.79 -14.82
N ALA A 93 -7.61 -3.52 -15.29
CA ALA A 93 -8.16 -4.21 -16.45
C ALA A 93 -7.35 -3.93 -17.72
N ARG A 94 -6.96 -2.66 -17.92
CA ARG A 94 -6.27 -2.22 -19.13
C ARG A 94 -4.82 -2.72 -19.21
N VAL A 95 -4.06 -2.71 -18.10
CA VAL A 95 -2.65 -3.11 -18.08
C VAL A 95 -2.43 -4.55 -18.49
N ARG A 96 -3.44 -5.38 -18.40
CA ARG A 96 -3.36 -6.79 -18.84
C ARG A 96 -3.16 -6.96 -20.34
N VAL A 97 -3.52 -5.95 -21.12
CA VAL A 97 -3.55 -6.05 -22.60
C VAL A 97 -2.91 -4.87 -23.32
N LEU A 98 -2.78 -3.72 -22.68
CA LEU A 98 -2.30 -2.47 -23.29
C LEU A 98 -1.43 -1.68 -22.34
N PRO A 99 -0.45 -0.90 -22.85
CA PRO A 99 0.27 0.08 -22.04
C PRO A 99 -0.71 1.01 -21.33
N THR A 100 -0.49 1.19 -20.02
CA THR A 100 -1.40 1.88 -19.12
C THR A 100 -0.63 2.87 -18.27
N VAL A 101 -1.19 4.09 -18.13
CA VAL A 101 -0.63 5.12 -17.26
C VAL A 101 -1.10 4.85 -15.82
N PHE A 102 -0.15 4.77 -14.90
CA PHE A 102 -0.39 4.71 -13.47
C PHE A 102 0.01 6.04 -12.86
N PRO A 103 -0.91 6.74 -12.18
CA PRO A 103 -0.60 7.96 -11.46
C PRO A 103 0.29 7.65 -10.24
N VAL A 104 1.03 8.65 -9.78
CA VAL A 104 1.93 8.50 -8.63
C VAL A 104 1.64 9.57 -7.60
N HIS A 105 1.50 9.16 -6.35
CA HIS A 105 1.43 10.06 -5.20
C HIS A 105 2.84 10.43 -4.76
N SER A 106 3.14 11.73 -4.75
CA SER A 106 4.39 12.26 -4.24
C SER A 106 4.29 12.47 -2.73
N HIS A 107 5.24 11.91 -1.98
CA HIS A 107 5.37 12.19 -0.56
C HIS A 107 5.92 13.59 -0.27
N GLU A 108 6.58 14.22 -1.24
CA GLU A 108 7.14 15.57 -1.14
C GLU A 108 6.02 16.62 -1.12
N ILE A 109 5.19 16.62 -2.17
CA ILE A 109 4.03 17.55 -2.23
C ILE A 109 2.80 17.01 -1.50
N TYR A 110 2.82 15.76 -1.04
CA TYR A 110 1.72 15.05 -0.39
C TYR A 110 0.43 15.01 -1.23
N ASP A 111 0.60 14.89 -2.54
CA ASP A 111 -0.50 14.86 -3.51
C ASP A 111 -0.13 14.02 -4.75
N ILE A 112 -1.08 13.83 -5.66
CA ILE A 112 -0.83 13.23 -6.97
C ILE A 112 0.07 14.17 -7.77
N ASP A 113 1.19 13.63 -8.27
CA ASP A 113 2.10 14.37 -9.14
C ASP A 113 2.02 13.82 -10.58
N PRO A 114 1.41 14.58 -11.52
CA PRO A 114 1.32 14.14 -12.90
C PRO A 114 2.68 13.94 -13.59
N ALA A 115 3.73 14.63 -13.12
CA ALA A 115 5.07 14.52 -13.69
C ALA A 115 5.74 13.18 -13.36
N LEU A 116 5.30 12.51 -12.29
CA LEU A 116 5.80 11.21 -11.85
C LEU A 116 5.01 10.04 -12.44
N ALA A 117 3.92 10.31 -13.18
CA ALA A 117 3.09 9.26 -13.76
C ALA A 117 3.92 8.30 -14.65
N ARG A 118 3.68 6.99 -14.50
CA ARG A 118 4.44 5.94 -15.19
C ARG A 118 3.55 5.23 -16.20
N THR A 119 4.05 5.08 -17.44
CA THR A 119 3.41 4.18 -18.41
C THR A 119 4.01 2.79 -18.31
N ILE A 120 3.18 1.81 -18.00
CA ILE A 120 3.56 0.41 -17.83
C ILE A 120 2.97 -0.40 -18.98
N SER A 121 3.82 -1.07 -19.73
CA SER A 121 3.41 -2.10 -20.72
C SER A 121 3.00 -3.37 -19.97
N PRO A 122 2.11 -4.21 -20.54
CA PRO A 122 1.70 -5.45 -19.86
C PRO A 122 2.89 -6.25 -19.34
N PRO A 123 3.11 -6.33 -18.01
CA PRO A 123 4.16 -7.17 -17.44
C PRO A 123 3.66 -8.60 -17.26
N ASP A 124 4.56 -9.54 -17.02
CA ASP A 124 4.14 -10.88 -16.58
C ASP A 124 3.45 -10.80 -15.21
N ILE A 125 4.02 -10.02 -14.29
CA ILE A 125 3.46 -9.86 -12.93
C ILE A 125 3.41 -8.37 -12.57
N LEU A 126 2.23 -7.89 -12.18
CA LEU A 126 2.04 -6.57 -11.57
C LEU A 126 1.77 -6.74 -10.08
N VAL A 127 2.64 -6.20 -9.24
CA VAL A 127 2.41 -6.06 -7.80
C VAL A 127 1.80 -4.68 -7.55
N LEU A 128 0.55 -4.66 -7.08
CA LEU A 128 -0.17 -3.45 -6.72
C LEU A 128 -0.27 -3.40 -5.19
N GLU A 129 0.46 -2.47 -4.54
CA GLU A 129 0.54 -2.44 -3.08
C GLU A 129 -0.09 -1.17 -2.50
N GLY A 130 -0.78 -1.31 -1.38
CA GLY A 130 -1.32 -0.16 -0.64
C GLY A 130 -2.66 -0.42 0.04
N LEU A 131 -3.48 0.62 0.05
CA LEU A 131 -4.85 0.62 0.58
C LEU A 131 -5.86 0.80 -0.58
N GLY A 132 -7.14 0.99 -0.26
CA GLY A 132 -8.18 1.23 -1.26
C GLY A 132 -8.68 -0.01 -1.98
N PHE A 133 -8.19 -1.20 -1.65
CA PHE A 133 -8.77 -2.44 -2.17
C PHE A 133 -10.16 -2.64 -1.57
N GLU A 134 -11.05 -3.21 -2.37
CA GLU A 134 -12.39 -3.60 -1.96
C GLU A 134 -12.52 -5.13 -1.91
N PRO A 135 -13.45 -5.66 -1.12
CA PRO A 135 -13.80 -7.08 -1.19
C PRO A 135 -14.16 -7.47 -2.63
N PRO A 136 -13.80 -8.68 -3.07
CA PRO A 136 -14.14 -9.13 -4.42
C PRO A 136 -15.65 -9.11 -4.61
N SER A 137 -16.08 -8.68 -5.80
CA SER A 137 -17.50 -8.50 -6.12
C SER A 137 -18.28 -9.82 -6.34
N GLY A 138 -17.60 -10.96 -6.28
CA GLY A 138 -18.19 -12.30 -6.50
C GLY A 138 -17.21 -13.41 -6.27
N LYS A 139 -17.61 -14.64 -6.66
CA LYS A 139 -16.73 -15.83 -6.56
C LYS A 139 -15.59 -15.81 -7.57
N GLU A 140 -15.82 -15.23 -8.75
CA GLU A 140 -14.81 -15.06 -9.79
C GLU A 140 -14.32 -13.62 -9.80
N ARG A 141 -13.00 -13.45 -9.88
CA ARG A 141 -12.35 -12.14 -9.96
C ARG A 141 -12.69 -11.46 -11.30
N ARG A 142 -13.01 -10.18 -11.27
CA ARG A 142 -13.23 -9.38 -12.47
C ARG A 142 -11.89 -8.88 -13.03
N ALA A 143 -11.86 -8.53 -14.31
CA ALA A 143 -10.65 -8.03 -14.97
C ALA A 143 -10.02 -6.81 -14.27
N GLY A 144 -10.82 -6.00 -13.59
CA GLY A 144 -10.37 -4.84 -12.80
C GLY A 144 -10.03 -5.14 -11.34
N GLU A 145 -9.99 -6.41 -10.94
CA GLU A 145 -9.61 -6.85 -9.60
C GLU A 145 -8.26 -7.58 -9.64
N PRO A 146 -7.47 -7.58 -8.54
CA PRO A 146 -6.30 -8.44 -8.44
C PRO A 146 -6.68 -9.93 -8.58
N ASP A 147 -5.87 -10.72 -9.26
CA ASP A 147 -6.05 -12.17 -9.35
C ASP A 147 -5.79 -12.85 -8.02
N ILE A 148 -4.80 -12.33 -7.29
CA ILE A 148 -4.42 -12.79 -5.95
C ILE A 148 -4.36 -11.58 -5.03
N LEU A 149 -5.07 -11.63 -3.90
CA LEU A 149 -4.98 -10.64 -2.84
C LEU A 149 -4.18 -11.20 -1.67
N ILE A 150 -3.07 -10.55 -1.36
CA ILE A 150 -2.23 -10.85 -0.20
C ILE A 150 -2.56 -9.84 0.91
N TYR A 151 -2.88 -10.32 2.09
CA TYR A 151 -3.06 -9.50 3.29
C TYR A 151 -1.84 -9.64 4.21
N LEU A 152 -1.17 -8.51 4.48
CA LEU A 152 -0.07 -8.46 5.43
C LEU A 152 -0.60 -8.11 6.82
N ASP A 153 -0.67 -9.12 7.68
CA ASP A 153 -1.22 -9.08 9.02
C ASP A 153 -0.15 -8.83 10.10
N ALA A 154 -0.54 -8.14 11.15
CA ALA A 154 0.24 -8.04 12.39
C ALA A 154 -0.69 -7.67 13.56
N GLU A 155 -0.23 -7.85 14.79
CA GLU A 155 -0.96 -7.40 15.96
C GLU A 155 -1.06 -5.86 15.97
N THR A 156 -2.26 -5.34 16.30
CA THR A 156 -2.54 -3.90 16.30
C THR A 156 -1.54 -3.11 17.15
N ALA A 157 -1.10 -3.67 18.29
CA ALA A 157 -0.09 -3.04 19.16
C ALA A 157 1.28 -2.89 18.47
N HIS A 158 1.68 -3.87 17.66
CA HIS A 158 2.92 -3.78 16.87
C HIS A 158 2.79 -2.71 15.78
N ILE A 159 1.65 -2.69 15.07
CA ILE A 159 1.37 -1.71 14.02
C ILE A 159 1.39 -0.28 14.60
N GLU A 160 0.77 -0.05 15.78
CA GLU A 160 0.83 1.26 16.47
C GLU A 160 2.28 1.67 16.74
N THR A 161 3.08 0.75 17.29
CA THR A 161 4.49 1.01 17.59
C THR A 161 5.25 1.40 16.32
N TRP A 162 5.13 0.61 15.25
CA TRP A 162 5.79 0.87 13.97
C TRP A 162 5.33 2.17 13.31
N PHE A 163 4.05 2.50 13.44
CA PHE A 163 3.51 3.77 12.97
C PHE A 163 4.13 4.95 13.70
N LEU A 164 4.18 4.89 15.04
CA LEU A 164 4.76 5.95 15.85
C LEU A 164 6.25 6.15 15.54
N ASP A 165 7.01 5.07 15.42
CA ASP A 165 8.43 5.12 15.10
C ASP A 165 8.68 5.67 13.68
N ARG A 166 7.83 5.29 12.70
CA ARG A 166 7.86 5.85 11.35
C ARG A 166 7.55 7.35 11.37
N PHE A 167 6.52 7.77 12.11
CA PHE A 167 6.15 9.18 12.25
C PHE A 167 7.30 9.98 12.84
N MET A 168 7.90 9.51 13.94
CA MET A 168 9.01 10.20 14.58
C MET A 168 10.26 10.25 13.70
N ARG A 169 10.55 9.20 12.95
CA ARG A 169 11.65 9.21 11.98
C ARG A 169 11.46 10.32 10.92
N PHE A 170 10.26 10.47 10.37
CA PHE A 170 9.97 11.55 9.42
C PHE A 170 9.97 12.93 10.09
N TRP A 171 9.48 13.02 11.32
CA TRP A 171 9.53 14.25 12.11
C TRP A 171 10.97 14.70 12.35
N HIS A 172 11.89 13.79 12.68
CA HIS A 172 13.32 14.10 12.83
C HIS A 172 13.95 14.50 11.49
N ALA A 173 13.72 13.75 10.42
CA ALA A 173 14.27 14.04 9.11
C ALA A 173 13.83 15.40 8.56
N ALA A 174 12.63 15.86 8.90
CA ALA A 174 12.14 17.18 8.52
C ALA A 174 12.96 18.34 9.10
N ALA A 175 13.85 18.12 10.07
CA ALA A 175 14.75 19.17 10.56
C ALA A 175 15.66 19.70 9.46
N ASP A 176 16.07 18.84 8.54
CA ASP A 176 17.01 19.14 7.46
C ASP A 176 16.33 19.27 6.09
N ASP A 177 14.99 19.10 6.03
CA ASP A 177 14.21 19.17 4.80
C ASP A 177 13.04 20.17 4.92
N PRO A 178 13.22 21.41 4.45
CA PRO A 178 12.19 22.45 4.53
C PRO A 178 10.96 22.15 3.64
N THR A 179 11.05 21.23 2.69
CA THR A 179 9.93 20.86 1.80
C THR A 179 9.07 19.77 2.39
N SER A 180 9.55 19.07 3.41
CA SER A 180 8.87 17.96 4.05
C SER A 180 7.49 18.35 4.59
N PHE A 181 6.49 17.50 4.30
CA PHE A 181 5.15 17.58 4.91
C PHE A 181 5.22 17.68 6.45
N TYR A 182 6.22 17.06 7.07
CA TYR A 182 6.38 17.01 8.53
C TYR A 182 6.91 18.32 9.14
N GLN A 183 7.31 19.31 8.32
CA GLN A 183 7.70 20.66 8.80
C GLN A 183 6.62 21.32 9.65
N ARG A 184 5.35 21.10 9.32
CA ARG A 184 4.20 21.64 10.07
C ARG A 184 4.15 21.20 11.54
N PHE A 185 4.84 20.11 11.89
CA PHE A 185 4.91 19.59 13.25
C PHE A 185 6.20 19.94 13.99
N ARG A 186 7.16 20.60 13.33
CA ARG A 186 8.47 20.93 13.92
C ARG A 186 8.41 21.94 15.07
N GLY A 187 7.32 22.71 15.18
CA GLY A 187 7.08 23.58 16.35
C GLY A 187 6.73 22.83 17.65
N MET A 188 6.51 21.52 17.58
CA MET A 188 6.25 20.69 18.76
C MET A 188 7.56 20.16 19.35
N THR A 189 7.58 19.95 20.66
CA THR A 189 8.62 19.09 21.28
C THR A 189 8.44 17.66 20.84
N GLU A 190 9.49 16.84 20.97
CA GLU A 190 9.45 15.43 20.57
C GLU A 190 8.32 14.66 21.26
N ASP A 191 8.14 14.84 22.58
CA ASP A 191 7.07 14.22 23.35
C ASP A 191 5.69 14.66 22.85
N LYS A 192 5.51 15.94 22.52
CA LYS A 192 4.25 16.45 21.97
C LYS A 192 3.99 15.90 20.56
N ALA A 193 5.01 15.80 19.71
CA ALA A 193 4.89 15.23 18.38
C ALA A 193 4.49 13.75 18.44
N ARG A 194 5.12 12.97 19.32
CA ARG A 194 4.78 11.55 19.55
C ARG A 194 3.36 11.40 20.12
N ALA A 195 2.98 12.23 21.11
CA ALA A 195 1.62 12.23 21.65
C ALA A 195 0.58 12.58 20.58
N PHE A 196 0.83 13.61 19.76
CA PHE A 196 -0.01 14.01 18.63
C PHE A 196 -0.16 12.83 17.62
N ALA A 197 0.95 12.21 17.24
CA ALA A 197 0.92 11.07 16.32
C ALA A 197 0.03 9.94 16.85
N ARG A 198 0.09 9.67 18.18
CA ARG A 198 -0.73 8.64 18.81
C ARG A 198 -2.20 9.03 18.89
N THR A 199 -2.51 10.23 19.41
CA THR A 199 -3.90 10.60 19.73
C THR A 199 -4.67 11.14 18.53
N GLU A 200 -4.03 11.95 17.69
CA GLU A 200 -4.73 12.62 16.58
C GLU A 200 -4.64 11.81 15.27
N VAL A 201 -3.52 11.10 15.05
CA VAL A 201 -3.36 10.36 13.78
C VAL A 201 -3.69 8.88 13.98
N TRP A 202 -3.03 8.19 14.93
CA TRP A 202 -3.28 6.76 15.10
C TRP A 202 -4.71 6.49 15.58
N GLN A 203 -5.10 7.01 16.73
CA GLN A 203 -6.40 6.69 17.35
C GLN A 203 -7.61 7.22 16.57
N LYS A 204 -7.49 8.38 15.91
CA LYS A 204 -8.63 9.00 15.22
C LYS A 204 -8.72 8.70 13.73
N ILE A 205 -7.61 8.29 13.10
CA ILE A 205 -7.55 8.06 11.66
C ILE A 205 -7.16 6.62 11.36
N ASN A 206 -5.92 6.20 11.71
CA ASN A 206 -5.39 4.94 11.25
C ASN A 206 -6.07 3.73 11.89
N LEU A 207 -6.33 3.76 13.20
CA LEU A 207 -6.99 2.66 13.89
C LEU A 207 -8.44 2.46 13.41
N PRO A 208 -9.29 3.49 13.31
CA PRO A 208 -10.63 3.34 12.72
C PRO A 208 -10.60 2.85 11.26
N ASN A 209 -9.64 3.31 10.46
CA ASN A 209 -9.49 2.82 9.08
C ASN A 209 -9.08 1.34 9.06
N LEU A 210 -8.13 0.96 9.94
CA LEU A 210 -7.74 -0.44 10.09
C LEU A 210 -8.94 -1.32 10.45
N GLU A 211 -9.66 -0.98 11.51
CA GLU A 211 -10.73 -1.82 12.06
C GLU A 211 -11.93 -1.93 11.13
N ASN A 212 -12.32 -0.81 10.49
CA ASN A 212 -13.56 -0.77 9.73
C ASN A 212 -13.41 -1.09 8.24
N HIS A 213 -12.21 -0.94 7.66
CA HIS A 213 -12.03 -1.02 6.20
C HIS A 213 -10.90 -1.95 5.78
N ILE A 214 -9.80 -2.03 6.54
CA ILE A 214 -8.63 -2.80 6.12
C ILE A 214 -8.70 -4.23 6.68
N LEU A 215 -8.97 -4.38 7.98
CA LEU A 215 -9.03 -5.68 8.64
C LEU A 215 -10.09 -6.63 8.04
N PRO A 216 -11.28 -6.15 7.63
CA PRO A 216 -12.27 -7.00 6.97
C PRO A 216 -11.76 -7.63 5.66
N LEU A 217 -10.82 -7.00 4.94
CA LEU A 217 -10.22 -7.57 3.72
C LEU A 217 -9.43 -8.85 3.98
N ARG A 218 -8.99 -9.08 5.23
CA ARG A 218 -8.27 -10.30 5.61
C ARG A 218 -9.06 -11.57 5.33
N GLU A 219 -10.38 -11.54 5.51
CA GLU A 219 -11.26 -12.68 5.24
C GLU A 219 -11.45 -12.97 3.75
N HIS A 220 -11.13 -11.99 2.91
CA HIS A 220 -11.24 -12.06 1.46
C HIS A 220 -9.87 -12.28 0.77
N ALA A 221 -8.79 -12.28 1.54
CA ALA A 221 -7.45 -12.48 1.01
C ALA A 221 -7.21 -13.95 0.66
N ASP A 222 -6.55 -14.17 -0.47
CA ASP A 222 -6.14 -15.51 -0.91
C ASP A 222 -4.93 -16.01 -0.10
N ILE A 223 -4.10 -15.07 0.38
CA ILE A 223 -2.91 -15.35 1.18
C ILE A 223 -2.87 -14.36 2.35
N VAL A 224 -2.75 -14.86 3.56
CA VAL A 224 -2.48 -14.04 4.76
C VAL A 224 -1.06 -14.30 5.23
N LEU A 225 -0.26 -13.25 5.21
CA LEU A 225 1.12 -13.26 5.75
C LEU A 225 1.11 -12.54 7.09
N ARG A 226 1.68 -13.14 8.13
CA ARG A 226 1.75 -12.52 9.44
C ARG A 226 3.15 -12.06 9.78
N LYS A 227 3.27 -10.89 10.42
CA LYS A 227 4.52 -10.37 10.97
C LYS A 227 4.51 -10.39 12.49
N ASP A 228 5.69 -10.70 13.06
CA ASP A 228 5.95 -10.52 14.49
C ASP A 228 6.42 -9.08 14.81
N ALA A 229 6.69 -8.83 16.10
CA ALA A 229 7.13 -7.52 16.59
C ALA A 229 8.42 -7.01 15.91
N GLU A 230 9.28 -7.91 15.45
CA GLU A 230 10.55 -7.63 14.78
C GLU A 230 10.42 -7.55 13.25
N HIS A 231 9.19 -7.38 12.72
CA HIS A 231 8.87 -7.34 11.30
C HIS A 231 9.18 -8.62 10.50
N ARG A 232 9.44 -9.76 11.16
CA ARG A 232 9.72 -11.02 10.48
C ARG A 232 8.41 -11.68 10.07
N LEU A 233 8.39 -12.26 8.87
CA LEU A 233 7.29 -13.13 8.47
C LEU A 233 7.30 -14.40 9.35
N VAL A 234 6.15 -14.70 9.94
CA VAL A 234 5.91 -15.89 10.76
C VAL A 234 4.84 -16.76 10.12
N ALA A 235 4.95 -18.07 10.36
CA ALA A 235 4.02 -19.06 9.82
C ALA A 235 2.66 -18.99 10.51
#